data_9f99d682b2bcf53b95ca9076855234e3
#
_entry.id   9f99d682b2bcf53b95ca9076855234e3
#
_cell.length_a   1.000
_cell.length_b   1.000
_cell.length_c   1.000
_cell.angle_alpha   90.00
_cell.angle_beta   90.00
_cell.angle_gamma   90.00
#
_symmetry.space_group_name_H-M   'P 1'
#
loop_
_entity.id
_entity.type
_entity.pdbx_description
1 polymer ?
#
loop_
_entity_poly.entity_id
_entity_poly.type
_entity_poly.pdbx_seq_one_letter_code
_entity_poly.pdbx_strand_id
1 'polypeptide(L)'
;MKTALVLIDFQQTFRDGSWGTSSNNQAEVQAAKLLKHFRQNQLPIFHIHHWSQHPDSRFYFKSNGFSAIDMVKPLEDELVITKTVNSAFIGTSLEAILREQSVSRLIIAGLTTPHCVSTTIRMATNLGFSVTLAEDATASFPLHDHNSRMFSAQEIQYSTLASLNEVRDRQGFPANGGLDVSRQKMTKIYSTPFLRLVISHSPSFPEYAILV
;
A
#
# COMPACT_ATOMS: atom_id res chain seq x y z
N MET A 1 -6.03 -15.23 13.36
CA MET A 1 -5.13 -14.85 12.25
C MET A 1 -4.37 -13.58 12.66
N LYS A 2 -3.04 -13.62 12.68
CA LYS A 2 -2.22 -12.44 13.00
C LYS A 2 -2.13 -11.54 11.77
N THR A 3 -2.40 -10.25 11.94
CA THR A 3 -2.42 -9.25 10.89
C THR A 3 -1.23 -8.30 11.02
N ALA A 4 -0.57 -7.96 9.92
CA ALA A 4 0.50 -6.98 9.86
C ALA A 4 0.14 -5.81 8.92
N LEU A 5 0.67 -4.63 9.21
CA LEU A 5 0.68 -3.48 8.32
C LEU A 5 1.99 -3.46 7.52
N VAL A 6 1.87 -3.31 6.21
CA VAL A 6 3.01 -3.15 5.31
C VAL A 6 2.88 -1.79 4.61
N LEU A 7 3.78 -0.87 4.95
CA LEU A 7 3.86 0.47 4.39
C LEU A 7 4.94 0.49 3.30
N ILE A 8 4.54 0.72 2.05
CA ILE A 8 5.42 0.58 0.88
C ILE A 8 5.81 1.96 0.36
N ASP A 9 7.11 2.24 0.34
CA ASP A 9 7.76 3.35 -0.34
C ASP A 9 7.17 4.74 -0.01
N PHE A 10 6.75 4.98 1.22
CA PHE A 10 6.39 6.32 1.67
C PHE A 10 7.65 7.17 1.87
N GLN A 11 8.26 7.59 0.76
CA GLN A 11 9.55 8.29 0.70
C GLN A 11 9.42 9.69 0.12
N GLN A 12 10.31 10.60 0.52
CA GLN A 12 10.27 12.04 0.18
C GLN A 12 10.31 12.32 -1.32
N THR A 13 10.87 11.41 -2.13
CA THR A 13 10.88 11.57 -3.59
C THR A 13 9.49 11.81 -4.17
N PHE A 14 8.44 11.26 -3.58
CA PHE A 14 7.06 11.46 -4.07
C PHE A 14 6.48 12.83 -3.76
N ARG A 15 7.20 13.66 -3.00
CA ARG A 15 6.81 15.03 -2.63
C ARG A 15 7.60 16.13 -3.36
N ASP A 16 8.56 15.77 -4.19
CA ASP A 16 9.42 16.74 -4.91
C ASP A 16 8.77 17.37 -6.15
N GLY A 17 7.55 16.96 -6.48
CA GLY A 17 6.79 17.45 -7.62
C GLY A 17 7.17 16.81 -8.97
N SER A 18 8.26 16.04 -9.05
CA SER A 18 8.75 15.44 -10.29
C SER A 18 7.87 14.31 -10.84
N TRP A 19 6.97 13.77 -10.01
CA TRP A 19 6.04 12.72 -10.39
C TRP A 19 4.73 13.24 -11.00
N GLY A 20 4.49 14.55 -10.95
CA GLY A 20 3.23 15.18 -11.36
C GLY A 20 2.15 15.11 -10.27
N THR A 21 0.91 15.40 -10.66
CA THR A 21 -0.21 15.45 -9.70
C THR A 21 -0.65 14.05 -9.27
N SER A 22 -0.69 13.82 -7.97
CA SER A 22 -1.15 12.57 -7.38
C SER A 22 -2.65 12.36 -7.57
N SER A 23 -3.10 11.10 -7.75
CA SER A 23 -4.51 10.71 -7.74
C SER A 23 -5.16 10.85 -6.37
N ASN A 24 -4.36 10.88 -5.29
CA ASN A 24 -4.85 10.93 -3.93
C ASN A 24 -3.85 11.67 -3.03
N ASN A 25 -4.13 12.93 -2.73
CA ASN A 25 -3.31 13.77 -1.84
C ASN A 25 -3.52 13.45 -0.35
N GLN A 26 -4.42 12.53 0.00
CA GLN A 26 -4.69 12.09 1.37
C GLN A 26 -4.02 10.75 1.70
N ALA A 27 -3.34 10.10 0.76
CA ALA A 27 -2.77 8.76 0.95
C ALA A 27 -1.88 8.68 2.20
N GLU A 28 -1.00 9.65 2.39
CA GLU A 28 -0.08 9.74 3.54
C GLU A 28 -0.84 9.92 4.87
N VAL A 29 -1.89 10.77 4.86
CA VAL A 29 -2.74 11.02 6.04
C VAL A 29 -3.48 9.75 6.46
N GLN A 30 -4.00 9.00 5.50
CA GLN A 30 -4.69 7.73 5.78
C GLN A 30 -3.70 6.66 6.24
N ALA A 31 -2.52 6.58 5.61
CA ALA A 31 -1.46 5.68 6.06
C ALA A 31 -1.02 5.99 7.50
N ALA A 32 -0.88 7.29 7.86
CA ALA A 32 -0.54 7.70 9.23
C ALA A 32 -1.61 7.29 10.26
N LYS A 33 -2.90 7.32 9.90
CA LYS A 33 -3.98 6.81 10.76
C LYS A 33 -3.88 5.31 10.98
N LEU A 34 -3.61 4.53 9.91
CA LEU A 34 -3.36 3.09 10.01
C LEU A 34 -2.17 2.81 10.91
N LEU A 35 -1.05 3.48 10.67
CA LEU A 35 0.18 3.34 11.43
C LEU A 35 -0.05 3.62 12.91
N LYS A 36 -0.72 4.73 13.23
CA LYS A 36 -1.09 5.08 14.61
C LYS A 36 -1.90 3.96 15.28
N HIS A 37 -2.88 3.41 14.56
CA HIS A 37 -3.71 2.33 15.07
C HIS A 37 -2.88 1.07 15.36
N PHE A 38 -2.01 0.65 14.44
CA PHE A 38 -1.15 -0.52 14.61
C PHE A 38 -0.19 -0.34 15.79
N ARG A 39 0.42 0.86 15.95
CA ARG A 39 1.26 1.21 17.10
C ARG A 39 0.52 1.12 18.42
N GLN A 40 -0.68 1.72 18.50
CA GLN A 40 -1.50 1.71 19.72
C GLN A 40 -1.91 0.29 20.17
N ASN A 41 -2.04 -0.64 19.23
CA ASN A 41 -2.43 -2.02 19.50
C ASN A 41 -1.24 -3.00 19.48
N GLN A 42 0.00 -2.50 19.39
CA GLN A 42 1.21 -3.30 19.35
C GLN A 42 1.17 -4.42 18.29
N LEU A 43 0.57 -4.10 17.14
CA LEU A 43 0.48 -5.00 15.99
C LEU A 43 1.72 -4.89 15.11
N PRO A 44 2.12 -5.96 14.40
CA PRO A 44 3.29 -5.93 13.53
C PRO A 44 3.20 -4.85 12.44
N ILE A 45 4.29 -4.09 12.28
CA ILE A 45 4.46 -3.05 11.28
C ILE A 45 5.74 -3.32 10.51
N PHE A 46 5.68 -3.19 9.18
CA PHE A 46 6.80 -3.32 8.27
C PHE A 46 6.87 -2.09 7.38
N HIS A 47 7.96 -1.36 7.46
CA HIS A 47 8.26 -0.26 6.54
C HIS A 47 9.13 -0.79 5.41
N ILE A 48 8.67 -0.63 4.17
CA ILE A 48 9.40 -1.03 2.98
C ILE A 48 9.88 0.23 2.29
N HIS A 49 11.19 0.33 2.03
CA HIS A 49 11.80 1.45 1.31
C HIS A 49 12.46 0.97 0.03
N HIS A 50 12.16 1.62 -1.07
CA HIS A 50 12.89 1.42 -2.30
C HIS A 50 14.28 2.06 -2.16
N TRP A 51 15.31 1.35 -2.58
CA TRP A 51 16.70 1.73 -2.41
C TRP A 51 17.46 1.60 -3.74
N SER A 52 18.34 2.53 -4.05
CA SER A 52 19.20 2.50 -5.22
C SER A 52 20.59 3.04 -4.92
N GLN A 53 21.61 2.41 -5.52
CA GLN A 53 22.99 2.92 -5.50
C GLN A 53 23.27 3.94 -6.61
N HIS A 54 22.39 4.05 -7.60
CA HIS A 54 22.58 4.93 -8.76
C HIS A 54 22.26 6.38 -8.40
N PRO A 55 23.19 7.32 -8.54
CA PRO A 55 22.97 8.72 -8.17
C PRO A 55 21.79 9.39 -8.89
N ASP A 56 21.52 8.98 -10.13
CA ASP A 56 20.41 9.52 -10.93
C ASP A 56 19.04 8.91 -10.56
N SER A 57 19.02 7.92 -9.68
CA SER A 57 17.77 7.33 -9.20
C SER A 57 17.08 8.26 -8.21
N ARG A 58 15.76 8.41 -8.36
CA ARG A 58 14.91 9.11 -7.39
C ARG A 58 14.95 8.46 -5.99
N PHE A 59 15.38 7.20 -5.91
CA PHE A 59 15.53 6.42 -4.67
C PHE A 59 17.00 6.26 -4.26
N TYR A 60 17.88 7.16 -4.74
CA TYR A 60 19.30 7.11 -4.38
C TYR A 60 19.47 7.26 -2.87
N PHE A 61 20.14 6.29 -2.24
CA PHE A 61 20.20 6.17 -0.79
C PHE A 61 20.85 7.34 -0.05
N LYS A 62 21.63 8.18 -0.74
CA LYS A 62 22.23 9.40 -0.21
C LYS A 62 21.42 10.67 -0.49
N SER A 63 20.33 10.57 -1.22
CA SER A 63 19.46 11.72 -1.52
C SER A 63 18.39 11.90 -0.44
N ASN A 64 17.89 13.15 -0.31
CA ASN A 64 16.72 13.41 0.54
C ASN A 64 15.49 12.62 0.08
N GLY A 65 15.38 12.33 -1.22
CA GLY A 65 14.27 11.55 -1.79
C GLY A 65 14.14 10.14 -1.21
N PHE A 66 15.23 9.55 -0.73
CA PHE A 66 15.22 8.25 -0.07
C PHE A 66 14.58 8.27 1.33
N SER A 67 14.63 9.39 2.03
CA SER A 67 14.13 9.50 3.40
C SER A 67 12.63 9.23 3.49
N ALA A 68 12.18 8.69 4.61
CA ALA A 68 10.75 8.47 4.88
C ALA A 68 10.00 9.80 4.96
N ILE A 69 8.73 9.77 4.57
CA ILE A 69 7.79 10.89 4.79
C ILE A 69 7.48 11.00 6.29
N ASP A 70 7.60 12.20 6.87
CA ASP A 70 7.55 12.43 8.31
C ASP A 70 6.30 11.86 8.98
N MET A 71 5.12 11.98 8.35
CA MET A 71 3.87 11.49 8.91
C MET A 71 3.82 9.96 9.11
N VAL A 72 4.65 9.21 8.38
CA VAL A 72 4.70 7.73 8.42
C VAL A 72 6.11 7.23 8.69
N LYS A 73 6.95 8.08 9.26
CA LYS A 73 8.33 7.74 9.59
C LYS A 73 8.39 6.57 10.59
N PRO A 74 9.28 5.59 10.34
CA PRO A 74 9.52 4.50 11.29
C PRO A 74 10.00 5.01 12.64
N LEU A 75 9.61 4.33 13.72
CA LEU A 75 10.26 4.45 15.03
C LEU A 75 11.54 3.61 15.09
N GLU A 76 12.38 3.82 16.10
CA GLU A 76 13.67 3.12 16.21
C GLU A 76 13.52 1.59 16.34
N ASP A 77 12.45 1.13 16.94
CA ASP A 77 12.13 -0.29 17.15
C ASP A 77 11.28 -0.89 16.01
N GLU A 78 10.89 -0.10 15.02
CA GLU A 78 10.11 -0.58 13.87
C GLU A 78 11.02 -1.07 12.74
N LEU A 79 10.66 -2.21 12.16
CA LEU A 79 11.44 -2.85 11.12
C LEU A 79 11.35 -2.10 9.80
N VAL A 80 12.50 -1.70 9.27
CA VAL A 80 12.65 -1.14 7.93
C VAL A 80 13.36 -2.16 7.03
N ILE A 81 12.70 -2.54 5.93
CA ILE A 81 13.24 -3.45 4.92
C ILE A 81 13.46 -2.65 3.63
N THR A 82 14.67 -2.73 3.08
CA THR A 82 14.99 -2.11 1.80
C THR A 82 14.85 -3.11 0.65
N LYS A 83 14.37 -2.64 -0.50
CA LYS A 83 14.24 -3.41 -1.73
C LYS A 83 14.79 -2.63 -2.92
N THR A 84 15.22 -3.32 -3.95
CA THR A 84 15.77 -2.73 -5.19
C THR A 84 14.88 -2.98 -6.41
N VAL A 85 13.78 -3.71 -6.23
CA VAL A 85 12.78 -4.05 -7.27
C VAL A 85 11.38 -3.73 -6.78
N ASN A 86 10.37 -3.86 -7.64
CA ASN A 86 9.01 -3.47 -7.28
C ASN A 86 8.41 -4.31 -6.14
N SER A 87 8.63 -5.62 -6.13
CA SER A 87 8.10 -6.49 -5.08
C SER A 87 8.86 -6.32 -3.77
N ALA A 88 8.13 -6.17 -2.66
CA ALA A 88 8.71 -6.15 -1.32
C ALA A 88 9.23 -7.53 -0.86
N PHE A 89 8.91 -8.59 -1.60
CA PHE A 89 9.32 -9.97 -1.27
C PHE A 89 10.58 -10.43 -2.00
N ILE A 90 10.96 -9.78 -3.10
CA ILE A 90 12.10 -10.23 -3.92
C ILE A 90 13.39 -9.60 -3.39
N GLY A 91 14.34 -10.49 -3.03
CA GLY A 91 15.65 -10.08 -2.50
C GLY A 91 15.59 -9.48 -1.11
N THR A 92 14.54 -9.76 -0.34
CA THR A 92 14.33 -9.27 1.04
C THR A 92 14.03 -10.42 2.01
N SER A 93 14.08 -10.12 3.29
CA SER A 93 13.70 -11.06 4.37
C SER A 93 12.19 -11.00 4.73
N LEU A 94 11.37 -10.22 4.02
CA LEU A 94 10.00 -9.95 4.43
C LEU A 94 9.18 -11.23 4.63
N GLU A 95 9.21 -12.17 3.68
CA GLU A 95 8.43 -13.41 3.80
C GLU A 95 8.87 -14.22 5.01
N ALA A 96 10.17 -14.43 5.19
CA ALA A 96 10.70 -15.21 6.31
C ALA A 96 10.23 -14.63 7.66
N ILE A 97 10.34 -13.31 7.84
CA ILE A 97 9.95 -12.64 9.07
C ILE A 97 8.43 -12.73 9.30
N LEU A 98 7.62 -12.54 8.25
CA LEU A 98 6.17 -12.69 8.35
C LEU A 98 5.77 -14.11 8.78
N ARG A 99 6.42 -15.14 8.22
CA ARG A 99 6.19 -16.55 8.58
C ARG A 99 6.60 -16.84 10.02
N GLU A 100 7.78 -16.41 10.42
CA GLU A 100 8.30 -16.56 11.78
C GLU A 100 7.35 -15.93 12.81
N GLN A 101 6.82 -14.76 12.51
CA GLN A 101 5.84 -14.08 13.36
C GLN A 101 4.41 -14.65 13.26
N SER A 102 4.19 -15.71 12.48
CA SER A 102 2.87 -16.33 12.24
C SER A 102 1.84 -15.35 11.67
N VAL A 103 2.29 -14.37 10.89
CA VAL A 103 1.42 -13.43 10.18
C VAL A 103 0.80 -14.16 8.98
N SER A 104 -0.52 -14.05 8.83
CA SER A 104 -1.25 -14.65 7.70
C SER A 104 -2.10 -13.65 6.92
N ARG A 105 -2.28 -12.44 7.46
CA ARG A 105 -3.00 -11.35 6.81
C ARG A 105 -2.14 -10.10 6.74
N LEU A 106 -2.16 -9.42 5.58
CA LEU A 106 -1.46 -8.17 5.36
C LEU A 106 -2.47 -7.06 5.06
N ILE A 107 -2.32 -5.91 5.72
CA ILE A 107 -2.91 -4.65 5.30
C ILE A 107 -1.81 -3.88 4.61
N ILE A 108 -2.02 -3.55 3.33
CA ILE A 108 -1.01 -2.89 2.49
C ILE A 108 -1.46 -1.47 2.18
N ALA A 109 -0.58 -0.52 2.42
CA ALA A 109 -0.67 0.88 2.02
C ALA A 109 0.65 1.30 1.35
N GLY A 110 0.65 2.29 0.47
CA GLY A 110 1.91 2.70 -0.14
C GLY A 110 1.83 3.42 -1.48
N LEU A 111 2.99 3.69 -2.01
CA LEU A 111 3.25 4.35 -3.28
C LEU A 111 4.17 3.49 -4.17
N THR A 112 3.97 3.45 -5.47
CA THR A 112 2.78 3.89 -6.20
C THR A 112 1.90 2.68 -6.47
N THR A 113 0.59 2.90 -6.55
CA THR A 113 -0.38 1.81 -6.72
C THR A 113 -0.07 0.89 -7.90
N PRO A 114 0.27 1.40 -9.13
CA PRO A 114 0.50 0.55 -10.31
C PRO A 114 1.83 -0.23 -10.28
N HIS A 115 2.78 0.14 -9.43
CA HIS A 115 4.11 -0.45 -9.43
C HIS A 115 4.37 -1.27 -8.14
N CYS A 116 5.01 -0.66 -7.15
CA CYS A 116 5.46 -1.39 -5.97
C CYS A 116 4.31 -1.98 -5.16
N VAL A 117 3.19 -1.25 -5.05
CA VAL A 117 2.01 -1.73 -4.31
C VAL A 117 1.38 -2.91 -5.02
N SER A 118 1.01 -2.79 -6.30
CA SER A 118 0.34 -3.87 -7.05
C SER A 118 1.22 -5.12 -7.17
N THR A 119 2.52 -4.93 -7.41
CA THR A 119 3.46 -6.05 -7.52
C THR A 119 3.60 -6.78 -6.19
N THR A 120 3.71 -6.05 -5.08
CA THR A 120 3.79 -6.66 -3.74
C THR A 120 2.52 -7.40 -3.37
N ILE A 121 1.34 -6.85 -3.70
CA ILE A 121 0.04 -7.50 -3.47
C ILE A 121 -0.04 -8.83 -4.22
N ARG A 122 0.27 -8.82 -5.53
CA ARG A 122 0.24 -10.03 -6.36
C ARG A 122 1.20 -11.10 -5.84
N MET A 123 2.40 -10.70 -5.43
CA MET A 123 3.36 -11.63 -4.83
C MET A 123 2.85 -12.16 -3.48
N ALA A 124 2.34 -11.31 -2.60
CA ALA A 124 1.80 -11.73 -1.31
C ALA A 124 0.68 -12.77 -1.47
N THR A 125 -0.25 -12.56 -2.42
CA THR A 125 -1.32 -13.52 -2.70
C THR A 125 -0.77 -14.84 -3.27
N ASN A 126 0.22 -14.79 -4.17
CA ASN A 126 0.89 -15.98 -4.70
C ASN A 126 1.61 -16.78 -3.61
N LEU A 127 2.12 -16.11 -2.58
CA LEU A 127 2.73 -16.73 -1.40
C LEU A 127 1.70 -17.22 -0.35
N GLY A 128 0.40 -17.05 -0.61
CA GLY A 128 -0.69 -17.52 0.24
C GLY A 128 -1.07 -16.61 1.40
N PHE A 129 -0.62 -15.35 1.42
CA PHE A 129 -1.11 -14.37 2.38
C PHE A 129 -2.50 -13.85 2.00
N SER A 130 -3.36 -13.65 3.00
CA SER A 130 -4.60 -12.87 2.82
C SER A 130 -4.23 -11.39 2.79
N VAL A 131 -4.64 -10.66 1.77
CA VAL A 131 -4.25 -9.25 1.58
C VAL A 131 -5.48 -8.35 1.57
N THR A 132 -5.40 -7.25 2.30
CA THR A 132 -6.32 -6.11 2.22
C THR A 132 -5.55 -4.89 1.76
N LEU A 133 -5.96 -4.27 0.66
CA LEU A 133 -5.42 -3.00 0.20
C LEU A 133 -6.17 -1.86 0.89
N ALA A 134 -5.46 -0.99 1.58
CA ALA A 134 -5.98 0.29 2.05
C ALA A 134 -5.99 1.28 0.87
N GLU A 135 -7.04 1.25 0.06
CA GLU A 135 -7.15 2.03 -1.19
C GLU A 135 -6.93 3.52 -0.95
N ASP A 136 -7.53 4.07 0.11
CA ASP A 136 -7.43 5.47 0.50
C ASP A 136 -6.03 5.87 1.04
N ALA A 137 -5.19 4.88 1.34
CA ALA A 137 -3.79 5.05 1.72
C ALA A 137 -2.82 4.70 0.58
N THR A 138 -3.27 4.79 -0.67
CA THR A 138 -2.44 4.61 -1.87
C THR A 138 -2.66 5.73 -2.87
N ALA A 139 -1.72 5.89 -3.79
CA ALA A 139 -1.83 6.86 -4.87
C ALA A 139 -1.07 6.42 -6.12
N SER A 140 -1.53 6.92 -7.26
CA SER A 140 -0.86 6.85 -8.55
C SER A 140 -0.45 8.24 -9.02
N PHE A 141 0.44 8.29 -10.01
CA PHE A 141 0.87 9.50 -10.71
C PHE A 141 0.62 9.32 -12.22
N PRO A 142 0.62 10.42 -13.02
CA PRO A 142 0.48 10.32 -14.46
C PRO A 142 1.57 9.43 -15.06
N LEU A 143 1.20 8.64 -16.07
CA LEU A 143 2.12 7.80 -16.84
C LEU A 143 1.97 8.07 -18.33
N HIS A 144 3.03 7.84 -19.09
CA HIS A 144 3.00 7.92 -20.54
C HIS A 144 3.20 6.51 -21.12
N ASP A 145 2.47 6.19 -22.18
CA ASP A 145 2.74 4.99 -22.96
C ASP A 145 3.94 5.18 -23.93
N HIS A 146 4.27 4.16 -24.68
CA HIS A 146 5.36 4.18 -25.66
C HIS A 146 5.16 5.18 -26.83
N ASN A 147 3.91 5.66 -27.04
CA ASN A 147 3.57 6.68 -28.02
C ASN A 147 3.48 8.08 -27.39
N SER A 148 3.96 8.25 -26.19
CA SER A 148 3.88 9.50 -25.41
C SER A 148 2.46 9.97 -25.09
N ARG A 149 1.45 9.07 -25.19
CA ARG A 149 0.10 9.37 -24.73
C ARG A 149 0.10 9.36 -23.20
N MET A 150 -0.36 10.46 -22.63
CA MET A 150 -0.48 10.60 -21.18
C MET A 150 -1.78 9.96 -20.67
N PHE A 151 -1.64 9.18 -19.62
CA PHE A 151 -2.73 8.71 -18.77
C PHE A 151 -2.68 9.47 -17.45
N SER A 152 -3.81 10.02 -17.06
CA SER A 152 -3.91 10.74 -15.78
C SER A 152 -3.68 9.80 -14.60
N ALA A 153 -3.26 10.37 -13.49
CA ALA A 153 -3.09 9.63 -12.24
C ALA A 153 -4.37 8.87 -11.84
N GLN A 154 -5.53 9.46 -12.11
CA GLN A 154 -6.83 8.87 -11.77
C GLN A 154 -7.17 7.65 -12.66
N GLU A 155 -6.91 7.72 -13.97
CA GLU A 155 -7.09 6.58 -14.89
C GLU A 155 -6.19 5.42 -14.48
N ILE A 156 -4.91 5.70 -14.17
CA ILE A 156 -3.96 4.69 -13.68
C ILE A 156 -4.43 4.08 -12.36
N GLN A 157 -4.89 4.91 -11.42
CA GLN A 157 -5.41 4.44 -10.14
C GLN A 157 -6.58 3.47 -10.33
N TYR A 158 -7.60 3.88 -11.07
CA TYR A 158 -8.81 3.07 -11.29
C TYR A 158 -8.52 1.77 -12.04
N SER A 159 -7.72 1.81 -13.11
CA SER A 159 -7.37 0.62 -13.86
C SER A 159 -6.58 -0.38 -13.02
N THR A 160 -5.65 0.12 -12.18
CA THR A 160 -4.87 -0.73 -11.30
C THR A 160 -5.74 -1.38 -10.23
N LEU A 161 -6.61 -0.62 -9.58
CA LEU A 161 -7.52 -1.14 -8.56
C LEU A 161 -8.48 -2.18 -9.15
N ALA A 162 -9.03 -1.93 -10.34
CA ALA A 162 -9.87 -2.90 -11.06
C ALA A 162 -9.10 -4.19 -11.33
N SER A 163 -7.86 -4.10 -11.84
CA SER A 163 -7.04 -5.29 -12.12
C SER A 163 -6.64 -6.06 -10.87
N LEU A 164 -6.50 -5.40 -9.73
CA LEU A 164 -6.24 -6.06 -8.45
C LEU A 164 -7.49 -6.77 -7.91
N ASN A 165 -8.67 -6.21 -8.13
CA ASN A 165 -9.92 -6.85 -7.73
C ASN A 165 -10.14 -8.20 -8.44
N GLU A 166 -9.78 -8.31 -9.72
CA GLU A 166 -9.87 -9.57 -10.48
C GLU A 166 -8.88 -10.66 -10.00
N VAL A 167 -7.80 -10.33 -9.30
CA VAL A 167 -6.85 -11.32 -8.76
C VAL A 167 -7.54 -12.25 -7.77
N ARG A 168 -8.55 -11.77 -7.06
CA ARG A 168 -9.37 -12.54 -6.13
C ARG A 168 -10.11 -13.70 -6.81
N ASP A 169 -10.71 -13.43 -7.97
CA ASP A 169 -11.64 -14.38 -8.60
C ASP A 169 -10.92 -15.51 -9.33
N ARG A 170 -9.69 -15.27 -9.81
CA ARG A 170 -8.94 -16.23 -10.62
C ARG A 170 -8.18 -17.31 -9.84
N GLN A 171 -7.91 -17.07 -8.55
CA GLN A 171 -7.07 -17.99 -7.76
C GLN A 171 -7.87 -18.99 -6.93
N GLY A 172 -9.20 -19.00 -6.99
CA GLY A 172 -10.05 -20.00 -6.30
C GLY A 172 -9.87 -20.01 -4.77
N PHE A 173 -9.39 -18.94 -4.18
CA PHE A 173 -9.25 -18.85 -2.74
C PHE A 173 -10.61 -18.87 -2.06
N PRO A 174 -10.75 -19.63 -0.96
CA PRO A 174 -11.99 -19.64 -0.19
C PRO A 174 -12.33 -18.21 0.27
N ALA A 175 -13.62 -17.94 0.42
CA ALA A 175 -14.16 -16.61 0.78
C ALA A 175 -13.49 -15.91 1.98
N ASN A 176 -12.68 -16.64 2.75
CA ASN A 176 -11.96 -16.18 3.95
C ASN A 176 -10.45 -15.95 3.72
N GLY A 177 -9.92 -16.12 2.51
CA GLY A 177 -8.51 -15.91 2.18
C GLY A 177 -8.40 -15.40 0.74
N GLY A 178 -8.04 -14.15 0.55
CA GLY A 178 -7.89 -13.53 -0.75
C GLY A 178 -7.66 -12.03 -0.63
N LEU A 179 -7.40 -11.38 -1.75
CA LEU A 179 -7.28 -9.93 -1.81
C LEU A 179 -8.65 -9.29 -1.55
N ASP A 180 -8.76 -8.53 -0.48
CA ASP A 180 -9.90 -7.64 -0.25
C ASP A 180 -9.52 -6.23 -0.71
N VAL A 181 -9.89 -5.89 -1.94
CA VAL A 181 -9.92 -4.51 -2.44
C VAL A 181 -11.28 -3.96 -2.07
N SER A 182 -11.55 -3.90 -0.77
CA SER A 182 -12.80 -3.29 -0.35
C SER A 182 -12.66 -1.77 -0.44
N ARG A 183 -13.63 -1.12 -1.08
CA ARG A 183 -14.00 0.27 -0.80
C ARG A 183 -14.46 0.43 0.65
N GLN A 184 -13.98 -0.43 1.53
CA GLN A 184 -14.24 -0.30 2.94
C GLN A 184 -13.44 0.90 3.39
N LYS A 185 -14.10 2.08 3.35
CA LYS A 185 -13.71 3.19 4.22
C LYS A 185 -13.23 2.55 5.50
N MET A 186 -12.13 3.02 6.06
CA MET A 186 -11.47 2.52 7.28
C MET A 186 -12.41 2.00 8.38
N THR A 187 -13.68 2.45 8.38
CA THR A 187 -14.77 2.02 9.24
C THR A 187 -15.00 0.50 9.30
N LYS A 188 -14.69 -0.27 8.25
CA LYS A 188 -14.96 -1.71 8.23
C LYS A 188 -13.75 -2.60 8.54
N ILE A 189 -12.53 -2.10 8.39
CA ILE A 189 -11.32 -2.82 8.83
C ILE A 189 -11.36 -3.02 10.37
N TYR A 190 -12.09 -2.15 11.07
CA TYR A 190 -12.22 -2.09 12.52
C TYR A 190 -13.52 -2.67 13.09
N SER A 191 -14.38 -3.29 12.30
CA SER A 191 -15.66 -3.86 12.73
C SER A 191 -15.60 -5.30 13.23
N THR A 192 -14.44 -5.87 13.49
CA THR A 192 -14.31 -6.99 14.45
C THR A 192 -14.50 -6.45 15.87
N PRO A 193 -15.06 -7.21 16.84
CA PRO A 193 -15.67 -6.68 18.07
C PRO A 193 -14.76 -5.91 19.03
N PHE A 194 -13.56 -5.52 18.63
CA PHE A 194 -12.60 -4.78 19.45
C PHE A 194 -12.31 -3.34 18.99
N LEU A 195 -12.91 -2.84 17.89
CA LEU A 195 -12.59 -1.48 17.42
C LEU A 195 -13.80 -0.72 16.88
N ARG A 196 -14.31 0.21 17.69
CA ARG A 196 -15.14 1.33 17.27
C ARG A 196 -14.26 2.57 17.09
N LEU A 197 -13.94 2.94 15.87
CA LEU A 197 -13.41 4.26 15.57
C LEU A 197 -14.42 5.01 14.69
N VAL A 198 -14.91 6.14 15.20
CA VAL A 198 -15.81 7.05 14.49
C VAL A 198 -14.94 7.92 13.58
N ILE A 199 -15.12 7.82 12.28
CA ILE A 199 -14.53 8.75 11.30
C ILE A 199 -15.66 9.50 10.61
N SER A 200 -15.64 10.83 10.75
CA SER A 200 -16.62 11.75 10.19
C SER A 200 -16.58 11.80 8.66
N HIS A 201 -17.76 11.91 8.07
CA HIS A 201 -18.02 12.05 6.65
C HIS A 201 -17.40 13.29 6.03
N SER A 202 -16.82 13.15 4.85
CA SER A 202 -16.72 14.23 3.87
C SER A 202 -17.62 13.89 2.68
N PRO A 203 -18.53 14.80 2.27
CA PRO A 203 -19.47 14.53 1.18
C PRO A 203 -18.89 14.99 -0.14
N SER A 204 -18.71 14.08 -1.09
CA SER A 204 -18.86 14.35 -2.53
C SER A 204 -18.21 13.26 -3.39
N PHE A 205 -19.00 12.21 -3.70
CA PHE A 205 -18.92 11.46 -4.96
C PHE A 205 -20.23 10.66 -5.12
N PRO A 206 -20.81 10.62 -6.32
CA PRO A 206 -22.07 9.92 -6.54
C PRO A 206 -21.90 8.40 -6.41
N GLU A 207 -22.88 7.79 -5.74
CA GLU A 207 -23.03 6.35 -5.64
C GLU A 207 -23.27 5.76 -7.03
N TYR A 208 -22.36 4.91 -7.50
CA TYR A 208 -22.74 3.89 -8.47
C TYR A 208 -22.81 2.56 -7.70
N ALA A 209 -24.05 2.15 -7.45
CA ALA A 209 -24.34 0.81 -7.01
C ALA A 209 -24.01 -0.15 -8.17
N ILE A 210 -23.11 -1.10 -7.94
CA ILE A 210 -23.05 -2.34 -8.71
C ILE A 210 -23.56 -3.43 -7.79
N LEU A 211 -24.83 -3.79 -8.04
CA LEU A 211 -25.39 -5.06 -7.62
C LEU A 211 -24.79 -6.16 -8.51
N VAL A 212 -24.15 -7.12 -7.94
CA VAL A 212 -24.31 -8.57 -8.14
C VAL A 212 -23.79 -9.29 -6.93
#